data_d4220b18d33815a734d020638c52224b
#
_entry.id   d4220b18d33815a734d020638c52224b
#
_cell.length_a   1.000
_cell.length_b   1.000
_cell.length_c   1.000
_cell.angle_alpha   90.00
_cell.angle_beta   90.00
_cell.angle_gamma   90.00
#
_symmetry.space_group_name_H-M   'P 1'
#
loop_
_entity.id
_entity.type
_entity.pdbx_description
1 polymer ?
#
loop_
_entity_poly.entity_id
_entity_poly.type
_entity_poly.pdbx_seq_one_letter_code
_entity_poly.pdbx_strand_id
1 'polypeptide(L)'
;MKIEKIVAREILDSRGNPTVEVDVILECGVMGRAAVPSGASTGEHEALELRDGDKQRYGGKGTLKAVENVNKIIAPALIGWSSLEQRTIDHKMLELDGTPTKSKLGANAILGVSLAVAKAAANYLDIPLYRYIGGVNTYVMPVPMMNIINGGSHSDAPIAFQEFMIRPVGASSFREGLRMGAEVFHALKKVLHDRGLSTAVGDEGGFAPALAGTEDALDSIMSAIKAAGYEPGKDVKIGMDCASSEFFKNGIYDYSIFEGENGKKRTADEQIAYLEDLINNYPIDSIEDGMSENDWEGWKKLTERIGNRCQLVGDDLFVTNVEFLEKGIAMAAPIPSLSKSIKSVHSVKRWMLSKWHTATVIHSDFSPFRRNRGRHHCRHCRCHQQRTNQDRFSEPLRPHGEVQPTVAHRRRTG
;
A
#
# COMPACT_ATOMS: atom_id res chain seq x y z
N MET A 1 -21.84 -12.07 -20.65
CA MET A 1 -20.96 -11.34 -19.72
C MET A 1 -20.87 -9.88 -20.00
N LYS A 2 -21.87 -9.39 -20.67
CA LYS A 2 -21.90 -7.98 -20.99
C LYS A 2 -22.27 -7.17 -19.74
N ILE A 3 -21.71 -6.00 -19.65
CA ILE A 3 -22.07 -5.01 -18.65
C ILE A 3 -23.45 -4.47 -18.99
N GLU A 4 -24.40 -4.66 -18.08
CA GLU A 4 -25.78 -4.14 -18.22
C GLU A 4 -25.88 -2.75 -17.58
N LYS A 5 -25.24 -2.57 -16.39
CA LYS A 5 -25.36 -1.34 -15.62
C LYS A 5 -24.08 -1.02 -14.85
N ILE A 6 -23.74 0.26 -14.80
CA ILE A 6 -22.70 0.81 -13.91
C ILE A 6 -23.33 1.95 -13.11
N VAL A 7 -23.16 1.92 -11.79
CA VAL A 7 -23.69 2.94 -10.88
C VAL A 7 -22.65 3.31 -9.87
N ALA A 8 -22.32 4.59 -9.77
CA ALA A 8 -21.47 5.13 -8.74
C ALA A 8 -22.27 5.92 -7.71
N ARG A 9 -21.76 5.95 -6.49
CA ARG A 9 -22.25 6.76 -5.38
C ARG A 9 -21.09 7.28 -4.54
N GLU A 10 -21.37 8.34 -3.78
CA GLU A 10 -20.47 8.81 -2.75
C GLU A 10 -20.75 8.05 -1.45
N ILE A 11 -19.68 7.60 -0.79
CA ILE A 11 -19.71 6.99 0.54
C ILE A 11 -18.65 7.67 1.43
N LEU A 12 -18.58 7.31 2.69
CA LEU A 12 -17.54 7.81 3.61
C LEU A 12 -16.48 6.72 3.84
N ASP A 13 -15.22 7.15 3.89
CA ASP A 13 -14.10 6.32 4.31
C ASP A 13 -14.03 6.19 5.85
N SER A 14 -13.04 5.45 6.39
CA SER A 14 -12.85 5.25 7.83
C SER A 14 -12.53 6.54 8.60
N ARG A 15 -12.06 7.58 7.92
CA ARG A 15 -11.77 8.92 8.49
C ARG A 15 -12.95 9.89 8.37
N GLY A 16 -14.08 9.44 7.78
CA GLY A 16 -15.26 10.27 7.53
C GLY A 16 -15.13 11.20 6.31
N ASN A 17 -14.13 10.99 5.45
CA ASN A 17 -14.02 11.72 4.20
C ASN A 17 -14.83 11.05 3.09
N PRO A 18 -15.45 11.82 2.16
CA PRO A 18 -16.13 11.25 1.01
C PRO A 18 -15.19 10.48 0.08
N THR A 19 -15.65 9.35 -0.42
CA THR A 19 -15.00 8.59 -1.48
C THR A 19 -16.03 7.99 -2.46
N VAL A 20 -15.55 7.36 -3.54
CA VAL A 20 -16.39 6.82 -4.61
C VAL A 20 -16.55 5.32 -4.43
N GLU A 21 -17.79 4.84 -4.47
CA GLU A 21 -18.12 3.41 -4.62
C GLU A 21 -18.82 3.18 -5.94
N VAL A 22 -18.45 2.10 -6.66
CA VAL A 22 -19.00 1.74 -7.95
C VAL A 22 -19.54 0.30 -7.93
N ASP A 23 -20.75 0.12 -8.47
CA ASP A 23 -21.32 -1.19 -8.81
C ASP A 23 -21.30 -1.40 -10.33
N VAL A 24 -20.84 -2.56 -10.74
CA VAL A 24 -20.96 -3.06 -12.11
C VAL A 24 -21.84 -4.30 -12.08
N ILE A 25 -22.96 -4.26 -12.81
CA ILE A 25 -23.95 -5.34 -12.90
C ILE A 25 -23.89 -5.91 -14.32
N LEU A 26 -23.80 -7.22 -14.43
CA LEU A 26 -23.78 -7.95 -15.70
C LEU A 26 -25.18 -8.39 -16.08
N GLU A 27 -25.44 -8.62 -17.38
CA GLU A 27 -26.73 -9.10 -17.91
C GLU A 27 -27.29 -10.36 -17.22
N CYS A 28 -26.41 -11.18 -16.63
CA CYS A 28 -26.79 -12.36 -15.84
C CYS A 28 -27.11 -12.05 -14.37
N GLY A 29 -27.12 -10.78 -13.96
CA GLY A 29 -27.39 -10.35 -12.58
C GLY A 29 -26.18 -10.42 -11.64
N VAL A 30 -25.04 -10.95 -12.07
CA VAL A 30 -23.82 -10.96 -11.27
C VAL A 30 -23.29 -9.54 -11.12
N MET A 31 -22.86 -9.19 -9.90
CA MET A 31 -22.40 -7.84 -9.55
C MET A 31 -20.97 -7.86 -9.03
N GLY A 32 -20.22 -6.83 -9.38
CA GLY A 32 -18.96 -6.46 -8.72
C GLY A 32 -19.07 -5.07 -8.11
N ARG A 33 -18.64 -4.91 -6.86
CA ARG A 33 -18.63 -3.64 -6.12
C ARG A 33 -17.22 -3.26 -5.71
N ALA A 34 -16.84 -2.01 -5.91
CA ALA A 34 -15.57 -1.48 -5.46
C ALA A 34 -15.73 -0.10 -4.84
N ALA A 35 -15.19 0.08 -3.64
CA ALA A 35 -14.94 1.39 -3.05
C ALA A 35 -13.49 1.79 -3.33
N VAL A 36 -13.27 3.05 -3.64
CA VAL A 36 -11.92 3.57 -3.97
C VAL A 36 -11.29 4.10 -2.70
N PRO A 37 -10.14 3.56 -2.26
CA PRO A 37 -9.41 4.12 -1.13
C PRO A 37 -8.84 5.50 -1.49
N SER A 38 -8.76 6.38 -0.48
CA SER A 38 -8.10 7.68 -0.58
C SER A 38 -6.82 7.64 0.25
N GLY A 39 -5.68 7.96 -0.31
CA GLY A 39 -4.41 8.06 0.40
C GLY A 39 -4.45 9.16 1.48
N ALA A 40 -3.65 9.01 2.54
CA ALA A 40 -3.43 10.05 3.53
C ALA A 40 -2.34 11.03 3.05
N SER A 41 -1.25 10.50 2.50
CA SER A 41 -0.21 11.22 1.76
C SER A 41 -0.26 10.83 0.28
N THR A 42 0.20 11.70 -0.60
CA THR A 42 0.24 11.45 -2.05
C THR A 42 1.49 12.07 -2.64
N GLY A 43 2.21 11.33 -3.49
CA GLY A 43 3.34 11.84 -4.26
C GLY A 43 2.91 12.96 -5.23
N GLU A 44 3.81 13.89 -5.52
CA GLU A 44 3.55 15.05 -6.39
C GLU A 44 3.06 14.65 -7.79
N HIS A 45 3.51 13.49 -8.26
CA HIS A 45 3.23 12.99 -9.61
C HIS A 45 2.07 11.98 -9.69
N GLU A 46 1.33 11.77 -8.61
CA GLU A 46 0.21 10.85 -8.61
C GLU A 46 -0.93 11.28 -9.54
N ALA A 47 -1.71 10.28 -9.96
CA ALA A 47 -2.93 10.53 -10.69
C ALA A 47 -3.96 11.25 -9.80
N LEU A 48 -4.63 12.27 -10.36
CA LEU A 48 -5.49 13.18 -9.61
C LEU A 48 -6.75 12.48 -9.07
N GLU A 49 -6.91 12.48 -7.76
CA GLU A 49 -8.19 12.20 -7.12
C GLU A 49 -9.12 13.41 -7.28
N LEU A 50 -10.18 13.24 -8.08
CA LEU A 50 -11.08 14.37 -8.38
C LEU A 50 -11.98 14.67 -7.19
N ARG A 51 -11.82 15.89 -6.64
CA ARG A 51 -12.61 16.45 -5.55
C ARG A 51 -13.50 17.59 -6.07
N ASP A 52 -14.64 17.80 -5.41
CA ASP A 52 -15.62 18.81 -5.83
C ASP A 52 -15.11 20.26 -5.66
N GLY A 53 -14.29 20.49 -4.62
CA GLY A 53 -13.76 21.81 -4.28
C GLY A 53 -14.78 22.75 -3.61
N ASP A 54 -16.02 22.30 -3.41
CA ASP A 54 -17.06 23.08 -2.72
C ASP A 54 -16.81 23.09 -1.22
N LYS A 55 -16.35 24.24 -0.72
CA LYS A 55 -16.02 24.45 0.70
C LYS A 55 -17.21 24.28 1.64
N GLN A 56 -18.45 24.45 1.15
CA GLN A 56 -19.66 24.29 1.95
C GLN A 56 -20.03 22.81 2.17
N ARG A 57 -19.43 21.90 1.38
CA ARG A 57 -19.68 20.48 1.45
C ARG A 57 -18.39 19.71 1.73
N TYR A 58 -18.31 19.05 2.89
CA TYR A 58 -17.12 18.31 3.35
C TYR A 58 -15.80 19.11 3.27
N GLY A 59 -15.86 20.43 3.46
CA GLY A 59 -14.68 21.30 3.37
C GLY A 59 -14.00 21.31 1.98
N GLY A 60 -14.72 20.93 0.93
CA GLY A 60 -14.19 20.83 -0.44
C GLY A 60 -13.82 19.40 -0.86
N LYS A 61 -13.89 18.43 0.05
CA LYS A 61 -13.47 17.04 -0.19
C LYS A 61 -14.54 16.15 -0.83
N GLY A 62 -15.72 16.68 -1.20
CA GLY A 62 -16.80 15.93 -1.87
C GLY A 62 -16.31 15.26 -3.16
N THR A 63 -17.00 14.21 -3.60
CA THR A 63 -16.64 13.39 -4.79
C THR A 63 -17.78 13.26 -5.80
N LEU A 64 -18.80 14.14 -5.72
CA LEU A 64 -19.95 14.06 -6.62
C LEU A 64 -19.59 14.26 -8.09
N LYS A 65 -18.58 15.09 -8.42
CA LYS A 65 -18.08 15.23 -9.80
C LYS A 65 -17.55 13.91 -10.35
N ALA A 66 -16.77 13.18 -9.54
CA ALA A 66 -16.28 11.87 -9.94
C ALA A 66 -17.42 10.86 -10.10
N VAL A 67 -18.39 10.85 -9.18
CA VAL A 67 -19.63 10.05 -9.28
C VAL A 67 -20.39 10.36 -10.56
N GLU A 68 -20.55 11.66 -10.89
CA GLU A 68 -21.23 12.09 -12.11
C GLU A 68 -20.47 11.63 -13.36
N ASN A 69 -19.12 11.74 -13.38
CA ASN A 69 -18.29 11.26 -14.47
C ASN A 69 -18.47 9.75 -14.70
N VAL A 70 -18.56 8.95 -13.63
CA VAL A 70 -18.87 7.52 -13.77
C VAL A 70 -20.27 7.34 -14.38
N ASN A 71 -21.29 7.96 -13.80
CA ASN A 71 -22.69 7.69 -14.17
C ASN A 71 -23.07 8.24 -15.56
N LYS A 72 -22.51 9.40 -15.97
CA LYS A 72 -22.90 10.10 -17.20
C LYS A 72 -21.92 9.93 -18.37
N ILE A 73 -20.64 9.61 -18.09
CA ILE A 73 -19.60 9.54 -19.14
C ILE A 73 -19.09 8.11 -19.29
N ILE A 74 -18.60 7.49 -18.22
CA ILE A 74 -17.97 6.17 -18.29
C ILE A 74 -19.02 5.08 -18.51
N ALA A 75 -20.11 5.08 -17.73
CA ALA A 75 -21.13 4.05 -17.79
C ALA A 75 -21.74 3.92 -19.19
N PRO A 76 -22.23 4.99 -19.86
CA PRO A 76 -22.78 4.87 -21.21
C PRO A 76 -21.77 4.34 -22.24
N ALA A 77 -20.49 4.61 -22.07
CA ALA A 77 -19.43 4.18 -22.98
C ALA A 77 -19.06 2.69 -22.84
N LEU A 78 -19.39 2.06 -21.71
CA LEU A 78 -19.00 0.68 -21.39
C LEU A 78 -20.17 -0.31 -21.34
N ILE A 79 -21.43 0.15 -21.32
CA ILE A 79 -22.61 -0.73 -21.40
C ILE A 79 -22.53 -1.58 -22.66
N GLY A 80 -22.83 -2.88 -22.53
CA GLY A 80 -22.76 -3.88 -23.61
C GLY A 80 -21.36 -4.47 -23.82
N TRP A 81 -20.31 -3.93 -23.20
CA TRP A 81 -18.96 -4.49 -23.30
C TRP A 81 -18.80 -5.73 -22.41
N SER A 82 -17.90 -6.62 -22.83
CA SER A 82 -17.58 -7.80 -22.02
C SER A 82 -16.71 -7.43 -20.81
N SER A 83 -17.17 -7.79 -19.61
CA SER A 83 -16.41 -7.60 -18.37
C SER A 83 -15.09 -8.37 -18.33
N LEU A 84 -14.86 -9.34 -19.23
CA LEU A 84 -13.59 -10.07 -19.31
C LEU A 84 -12.51 -9.32 -20.09
N GLU A 85 -12.88 -8.27 -20.80
CA GLU A 85 -11.96 -7.45 -21.61
C GLU A 85 -11.39 -6.29 -20.81
N GLN A 86 -10.85 -6.60 -19.61
CA GLN A 86 -10.35 -5.61 -18.64
C GLN A 86 -9.46 -4.55 -19.29
N ARG A 87 -8.47 -4.98 -20.09
CA ARG A 87 -7.53 -4.09 -20.73
C ARG A 87 -8.20 -3.10 -21.68
N THR A 88 -9.15 -3.58 -22.47
CA THR A 88 -9.88 -2.76 -23.43
C THR A 88 -10.76 -1.73 -22.72
N ILE A 89 -11.39 -2.14 -21.60
CA ILE A 89 -12.18 -1.26 -20.73
C ILE A 89 -11.31 -0.16 -20.12
N ASP A 90 -10.15 -0.53 -19.55
CA ASP A 90 -9.24 0.42 -18.93
C ASP A 90 -8.71 1.43 -19.96
N HIS A 91 -8.30 0.95 -21.16
CA HIS A 91 -7.90 1.84 -22.26
C HIS A 91 -9.01 2.80 -22.69
N LYS A 92 -10.26 2.31 -22.76
CA LYS A 92 -11.39 3.17 -23.11
C LYS A 92 -11.59 4.29 -22.10
N MET A 93 -11.47 4.01 -20.82
CA MET A 93 -11.56 5.04 -19.78
C MET A 93 -10.43 6.06 -19.87
N LEU A 94 -9.19 5.61 -20.16
CA LEU A 94 -8.05 6.50 -20.37
C LEU A 94 -8.22 7.38 -21.62
N GLU A 95 -8.78 6.86 -22.71
CA GLU A 95 -9.13 7.65 -23.89
C GLU A 95 -10.18 8.72 -23.59
N LEU A 96 -11.22 8.38 -22.80
CA LEU A 96 -12.28 9.32 -22.41
C LEU A 96 -11.73 10.45 -21.54
N ASP A 97 -10.77 10.15 -20.66
CA ASP A 97 -10.07 11.14 -19.87
C ASP A 97 -9.14 11.99 -20.73
N GLY A 98 -8.23 11.37 -21.45
CA GLY A 98 -7.30 12.02 -22.39
C GLY A 98 -6.23 12.88 -21.73
N THR A 99 -6.06 12.82 -20.39
CA THR A 99 -5.02 13.57 -19.66
C THR A 99 -4.00 12.64 -19.01
N PRO A 100 -2.72 13.04 -18.89
CA PRO A 100 -1.70 12.20 -18.26
C PRO A 100 -2.03 11.85 -16.81
N THR A 101 -2.57 12.80 -16.04
CA THR A 101 -2.86 12.67 -14.61
C THR A 101 -4.31 12.27 -14.31
N LYS A 102 -5.11 11.91 -15.33
CA LYS A 102 -6.54 11.57 -15.19
C LYS A 102 -7.38 12.71 -14.57
N SER A 103 -6.99 13.93 -14.85
CA SER A 103 -7.58 15.13 -14.24
C SER A 103 -8.99 15.48 -14.72
N LYS A 104 -9.42 14.94 -15.87
CA LYS A 104 -10.74 15.23 -16.45
C LYS A 104 -11.84 14.38 -15.80
N LEU A 105 -11.66 13.08 -15.71
CA LEU A 105 -12.64 12.15 -15.14
C LEU A 105 -12.37 11.90 -13.64
N GLY A 106 -11.13 11.94 -13.24
CA GLY A 106 -10.65 11.58 -11.92
C GLY A 106 -10.11 10.16 -11.85
N ALA A 107 -8.94 9.99 -11.22
CA ALA A 107 -8.37 8.66 -10.98
C ALA A 107 -9.30 7.79 -10.13
N ASN A 108 -9.99 8.37 -9.15
CA ASN A 108 -11.00 7.71 -8.32
C ASN A 108 -12.19 7.17 -9.13
N ALA A 109 -12.68 7.93 -10.12
CA ALA A 109 -13.76 7.47 -11.00
C ALA A 109 -13.31 6.28 -11.87
N ILE A 110 -12.14 6.41 -12.51
CA ILE A 110 -11.57 5.37 -13.39
C ILE A 110 -11.26 4.10 -12.59
N LEU A 111 -10.59 4.23 -11.45
CA LEU A 111 -10.21 3.10 -10.60
C LEU A 111 -11.44 2.38 -10.04
N GLY A 112 -12.47 3.12 -9.61
CA GLY A 112 -13.71 2.54 -9.10
C GLY A 112 -14.38 1.62 -10.12
N VAL A 113 -14.53 2.08 -11.36
CA VAL A 113 -15.12 1.27 -12.44
C VAL A 113 -14.24 0.08 -12.77
N SER A 114 -12.94 0.28 -12.93
CA SER A 114 -12.00 -0.77 -13.28
C SER A 114 -11.99 -1.89 -12.23
N LEU A 115 -11.93 -1.56 -10.92
CA LEU A 115 -12.01 -2.54 -9.82
C LEU A 115 -13.36 -3.28 -9.78
N ALA A 116 -14.46 -2.57 -10.00
CA ALA A 116 -15.78 -3.16 -9.99
C ALA A 116 -15.97 -4.13 -11.15
N VAL A 117 -15.44 -3.81 -12.35
CA VAL A 117 -15.43 -4.72 -13.51
C VAL A 117 -14.66 -6.00 -13.21
N ALA A 118 -13.44 -5.88 -12.65
CA ALA A 118 -12.63 -7.06 -12.31
C ALA A 118 -13.33 -7.95 -11.28
N LYS A 119 -13.99 -7.35 -10.27
CA LYS A 119 -14.76 -8.09 -9.28
C LYS A 119 -15.99 -8.77 -9.90
N ALA A 120 -16.69 -8.08 -10.79
CA ALA A 120 -17.84 -8.68 -11.52
C ALA A 120 -17.40 -9.87 -12.39
N ALA A 121 -16.26 -9.73 -13.07
CA ALA A 121 -15.69 -10.81 -13.88
C ALA A 121 -15.26 -12.01 -13.03
N ALA A 122 -14.58 -11.77 -11.90
CA ALA A 122 -14.18 -12.82 -10.97
C ALA A 122 -15.38 -13.55 -10.37
N ASN A 123 -16.40 -12.81 -9.94
CA ASN A 123 -17.66 -13.36 -9.41
C ASN A 123 -18.41 -14.18 -10.48
N TYR A 124 -18.44 -13.70 -11.73
CA TYR A 124 -19.05 -14.43 -12.83
C TYR A 124 -18.36 -15.77 -13.11
N LEU A 125 -17.03 -15.79 -13.04
CA LEU A 125 -16.23 -17.00 -13.24
C LEU A 125 -16.21 -17.92 -12.01
N ASP A 126 -16.87 -17.50 -10.91
CA ASP A 126 -16.86 -18.20 -9.61
C ASP A 126 -15.45 -18.49 -9.08
N ILE A 127 -14.54 -17.52 -9.25
CA ILE A 127 -13.19 -17.61 -8.75
C ILE A 127 -12.86 -16.40 -7.87
N PRO A 128 -12.02 -16.56 -6.82
CA PRO A 128 -11.59 -15.44 -6.01
C PRO A 128 -10.83 -14.38 -6.84
N LEU A 129 -11.02 -13.09 -6.51
CA LEU A 129 -10.39 -11.99 -7.23
C LEU A 129 -8.86 -12.14 -7.35
N TYR A 130 -8.18 -12.62 -6.30
CA TYR A 130 -6.73 -12.83 -6.33
C TYR A 130 -6.32 -13.85 -7.40
N ARG A 131 -7.15 -14.89 -7.65
CA ARG A 131 -6.92 -15.87 -8.74
C ARG A 131 -7.24 -15.28 -10.10
N TYR A 132 -8.31 -14.50 -10.20
CA TYR A 132 -8.66 -13.82 -11.44
C TYR A 132 -7.52 -12.91 -11.92
N ILE A 133 -6.94 -12.13 -10.99
CA ILE A 133 -5.85 -11.22 -11.30
C ILE A 133 -4.51 -11.95 -11.46
N GLY A 134 -4.18 -12.85 -10.54
CA GLY A 134 -2.86 -13.47 -10.43
C GLY A 134 -2.68 -14.77 -11.22
N GLY A 135 -3.79 -15.36 -11.71
CA GLY A 135 -3.75 -16.62 -12.44
C GLY A 135 -3.68 -17.86 -11.54
N VAL A 136 -3.39 -19.02 -12.15
CA VAL A 136 -3.45 -20.34 -11.49
C VAL A 136 -2.38 -20.56 -10.42
N ASN A 137 -1.31 -19.77 -10.43
CA ASN A 137 -0.13 -19.97 -9.56
C ASN A 137 -0.13 -19.03 -8.33
N THR A 138 -1.29 -18.60 -7.86
CA THR A 138 -1.47 -17.69 -6.72
C THR A 138 -1.66 -18.45 -5.40
N TYR A 139 -0.60 -19.04 -4.89
CA TYR A 139 -0.66 -19.84 -3.65
C TYR A 139 0.31 -19.36 -2.54
N VAL A 140 1.11 -18.32 -2.83
CA VAL A 140 2.07 -17.78 -1.85
C VAL A 140 1.45 -16.61 -1.10
N MET A 141 1.33 -16.74 0.23
CA MET A 141 0.92 -15.64 1.09
C MET A 141 2.13 -14.74 1.41
N PRO A 142 1.95 -13.41 1.44
CA PRO A 142 3.00 -12.49 1.88
C PRO A 142 3.23 -12.60 3.38
N VAL A 143 4.43 -12.20 3.82
CA VAL A 143 4.65 -11.87 5.23
C VAL A 143 3.85 -10.59 5.52
N PRO A 144 2.96 -10.58 6.53
CA PRO A 144 2.23 -9.35 6.84
C PRO A 144 3.19 -8.27 7.31
N MET A 145 2.97 -7.05 6.84
CA MET A 145 3.67 -5.84 7.26
C MET A 145 2.67 -4.95 8.00
N MET A 146 2.96 -4.59 9.23
CA MET A 146 2.00 -3.92 10.12
C MET A 146 2.63 -2.65 10.68
N ASN A 147 2.02 -1.50 10.37
CA ASN A 147 2.40 -0.22 10.96
C ASN A 147 2.03 -0.18 12.44
N ILE A 148 2.98 0.16 13.30
CA ILE A 148 2.81 0.18 14.76
C ILE A 148 3.23 1.50 15.42
N ILE A 149 4.01 2.34 14.74
CA ILE A 149 4.32 3.72 15.14
C ILE A 149 4.19 4.64 13.93
N ASN A 150 3.48 5.75 14.11
CA ASN A 150 3.33 6.82 13.14
C ASN A 150 4.16 8.05 13.54
N GLY A 151 4.75 8.70 12.54
CA GLY A 151 5.41 10.01 12.61
C GLY A 151 5.09 10.83 11.36
N GLY A 152 5.98 11.73 10.97
CA GLY A 152 5.81 12.58 9.80
C GLY A 152 4.48 13.30 9.79
N SER A 153 3.88 13.42 8.61
CA SER A 153 2.55 14.05 8.43
C SER A 153 1.38 13.22 8.97
N HIS A 154 1.61 11.97 9.39
CA HIS A 154 0.56 11.08 9.92
C HIS A 154 0.34 11.22 11.42
N SER A 155 1.12 12.04 12.11
CA SER A 155 0.96 12.30 13.54
C SER A 155 1.59 13.64 13.95
N ASP A 156 1.21 14.13 15.14
CA ASP A 156 1.87 15.30 15.78
C ASP A 156 3.13 14.88 16.53
N ALA A 157 3.61 13.65 16.38
CA ALA A 157 4.83 13.17 17.05
C ALA A 157 6.07 13.81 16.41
N PRO A 158 7.09 14.19 17.21
CA PRO A 158 8.31 14.79 16.70
C PRO A 158 9.27 13.74 16.11
N ILE A 159 8.81 13.03 15.11
CA ILE A 159 9.53 11.96 14.40
C ILE A 159 9.41 12.25 12.90
N ALA A 160 10.54 12.32 12.20
CA ALA A 160 10.52 12.69 10.77
C ALA A 160 9.99 11.56 9.87
N PHE A 161 10.29 10.29 10.16
CA PHE A 161 9.81 9.17 9.36
C PHE A 161 8.34 8.88 9.64
N GLN A 162 7.60 8.60 8.56
CA GLN A 162 6.15 8.52 8.56
C GLN A 162 5.62 7.25 9.23
N GLU A 163 6.26 6.08 8.97
CA GLU A 163 5.79 4.80 9.47
C GLU A 163 6.91 3.88 9.92
N PHE A 164 6.66 3.18 11.02
CA PHE A 164 7.50 2.09 11.49
C PHE A 164 6.66 0.82 11.57
N MET A 165 7.04 -0.16 10.76
CA MET A 165 6.30 -1.39 10.56
C MET A 165 7.06 -2.58 11.13
N ILE A 166 6.33 -3.60 11.60
CA ILE A 166 6.88 -4.90 11.95
C ILE A 166 6.52 -5.95 10.91
N ARG A 167 7.45 -6.87 10.71
CA ARG A 167 7.38 -7.97 9.75
C ARG A 167 7.69 -9.29 10.47
N PRO A 168 6.70 -10.12 10.83
CA PRO A 168 6.88 -11.38 11.53
C PRO A 168 7.40 -12.48 10.60
N VAL A 169 8.66 -12.37 10.19
CA VAL A 169 9.32 -13.23 9.19
C VAL A 169 9.56 -14.67 9.67
N GLY A 170 9.62 -14.88 11.00
CA GLY A 170 9.77 -16.19 11.61
C GLY A 170 8.47 -16.99 11.69
N ALA A 171 7.32 -16.40 11.36
CA ALA A 171 6.04 -17.06 11.42
C ALA A 171 5.95 -18.21 10.40
N SER A 172 5.37 -19.35 10.81
CA SER A 172 5.17 -20.51 9.95
C SER A 172 3.99 -20.40 8.99
N SER A 173 3.09 -19.45 9.24
CA SER A 173 1.90 -19.16 8.43
C SER A 173 1.47 -17.70 8.56
N PHE A 174 0.61 -17.23 7.64
CA PHE A 174 0.06 -15.88 7.71
C PHE A 174 -0.74 -15.66 9.03
N ARG A 175 -1.53 -16.66 9.44
CA ARG A 175 -2.28 -16.61 10.69
C ARG A 175 -1.37 -16.43 11.90
N GLU A 176 -0.26 -17.14 11.93
CA GLU A 176 0.75 -17.03 12.98
C GLU A 176 1.44 -15.66 12.94
N GLY A 177 1.77 -15.17 11.74
CA GLY A 177 2.32 -13.83 11.57
C GLY A 177 1.39 -12.73 12.09
N LEU A 178 0.09 -12.85 11.83
CA LEU A 178 -0.90 -11.92 12.35
C LEU A 178 -0.97 -11.94 13.89
N ARG A 179 -0.92 -13.14 14.51
CA ARG A 179 -0.88 -13.28 15.97
C ARG A 179 0.36 -12.62 16.56
N MET A 180 1.54 -12.94 16.01
CA MET A 180 2.81 -12.34 16.46
C MET A 180 2.78 -10.82 16.39
N GLY A 181 2.27 -10.27 15.29
CA GLY A 181 2.14 -8.82 15.11
C GLY A 181 1.21 -8.18 16.14
N ALA A 182 0.06 -8.78 16.41
CA ALA A 182 -0.86 -8.29 17.42
C ALA A 182 -0.25 -8.32 18.84
N GLU A 183 0.49 -9.39 19.18
CA GLU A 183 1.17 -9.51 20.46
C GLU A 183 2.28 -8.44 20.63
N VAL A 184 3.07 -8.19 19.57
CA VAL A 184 4.08 -7.12 19.60
C VAL A 184 3.42 -5.74 19.71
N PHE A 185 2.32 -5.49 19.00
CA PHE A 185 1.56 -4.24 19.09
C PHE A 185 1.05 -3.97 20.52
N HIS A 186 0.49 -5.00 21.17
CA HIS A 186 0.05 -4.87 22.58
C HIS A 186 1.21 -4.72 23.55
N ALA A 187 2.34 -5.38 23.31
CA ALA A 187 3.56 -5.18 24.11
C ALA A 187 4.08 -3.75 23.95
N LEU A 188 4.08 -3.19 22.72
CA LEU A 188 4.45 -1.81 22.45
C LEU A 188 3.56 -0.83 23.21
N LYS A 189 2.25 -1.07 23.23
CA LYS A 189 1.33 -0.26 24.03
C LYS A 189 1.74 -0.18 25.48
N LYS A 190 2.15 -1.31 26.06
CA LYS A 190 2.62 -1.36 27.45
C LYS A 190 3.96 -0.62 27.61
N VAL A 191 4.93 -0.82 26.72
CA VAL A 191 6.22 -0.12 26.74
C VAL A 191 6.02 1.39 26.72
N LEU A 192 5.16 1.90 25.85
CA LEU A 192 4.87 3.33 25.75
C LEU A 192 4.15 3.85 26.99
N HIS A 193 3.16 3.12 27.48
CA HIS A 193 2.41 3.48 28.71
C HIS A 193 3.34 3.55 29.93
N ASP A 194 4.23 2.56 30.10
CA ASP A 194 5.18 2.51 31.24
C ASP A 194 6.18 3.67 31.20
N ARG A 195 6.42 4.26 30.02
CA ARG A 195 7.21 5.50 29.81
C ARG A 195 6.39 6.78 29.96
N GLY A 196 5.07 6.69 30.26
CA GLY A 196 4.19 7.84 30.36
C GLY A 196 3.85 8.49 29.01
N LEU A 197 4.05 7.78 27.90
CA LEU A 197 3.79 8.26 26.54
C LEU A 197 2.37 7.95 26.08
N SER A 198 1.87 8.73 25.09
CA SER A 198 0.57 8.52 24.48
C SER A 198 0.49 7.15 23.81
N THR A 199 -0.65 6.48 23.98
CA THR A 199 -1.01 5.28 23.25
C THR A 199 -2.24 5.52 22.33
N ALA A 200 -2.50 6.77 21.98
CA ALA A 200 -3.41 7.13 20.91
C ALA A 200 -2.82 6.68 19.57
N VAL A 201 -3.70 6.28 18.66
CA VAL A 201 -3.30 5.84 17.31
C VAL A 201 -3.44 7.00 16.31
N GLY A 202 -2.51 7.04 15.36
CA GLY A 202 -2.57 7.94 14.21
C GLY A 202 -3.55 7.44 13.12
N ASP A 203 -3.56 8.13 12.00
CA ASP A 203 -4.49 7.88 10.89
C ASP A 203 -4.33 6.49 10.28
N GLU A 204 -3.15 5.88 10.39
CA GLU A 204 -2.80 4.57 9.82
C GLU A 204 -2.70 3.46 10.87
N GLY A 205 -3.24 3.69 12.07
CA GLY A 205 -3.41 2.69 13.11
C GLY A 205 -2.20 2.42 13.99
N GLY A 206 -1.01 2.96 13.69
CA GLY A 206 0.15 2.97 14.57
C GLY A 206 -0.03 3.94 15.74
N PHE A 207 0.68 3.73 16.85
CA PHE A 207 0.72 4.71 17.94
C PHE A 207 1.43 5.99 17.50
N ALA A 208 1.02 7.12 18.06
CA ALA A 208 1.60 8.44 17.81
C ALA A 208 2.20 9.04 19.11
N PRO A 209 3.26 8.44 19.69
CA PRO A 209 3.88 8.91 20.94
C PRO A 209 4.88 10.03 20.66
N ALA A 210 5.03 10.97 21.60
CA ALA A 210 6.08 11.99 21.55
C ALA A 210 7.44 11.36 21.92
N LEU A 211 8.05 10.63 20.99
CA LEU A 211 9.38 10.05 21.10
C LEU A 211 10.47 11.07 20.68
N ALA A 212 11.70 10.78 21.03
CA ALA A 212 12.83 11.70 20.78
C ALA A 212 13.40 11.61 19.34
N GLY A 213 12.72 10.92 18.43
CA GLY A 213 13.11 10.74 17.03
C GLY A 213 13.11 9.29 16.59
N THR A 214 13.72 9.04 15.43
CA THR A 214 13.71 7.74 14.75
C THR A 214 14.31 6.61 15.60
N GLU A 215 15.46 6.82 16.24
CA GLU A 215 16.14 5.80 17.02
C GLU A 215 15.33 5.42 18.26
N ASP A 216 14.68 6.38 18.94
CA ASP A 216 13.83 6.10 20.09
C ASP A 216 12.58 5.29 19.70
N ALA A 217 12.06 5.53 18.50
CA ALA A 217 10.97 4.71 17.93
C ALA A 217 11.44 3.26 17.70
N LEU A 218 12.61 3.08 17.08
CA LEU A 218 13.19 1.76 16.82
C LEU A 218 13.51 1.02 18.12
N ASP A 219 14.07 1.68 19.12
CA ASP A 219 14.38 1.10 20.44
C ASP A 219 13.11 0.67 21.18
N SER A 220 12.05 1.45 21.07
CA SER A 220 10.74 1.11 21.63
C SER A 220 10.17 -0.15 20.97
N ILE A 221 10.30 -0.28 19.64
CA ILE A 221 9.88 -1.46 18.88
C ILE A 221 10.73 -2.68 19.26
N MET A 222 12.06 -2.53 19.37
CA MET A 222 12.96 -3.60 19.80
C MET A 222 12.60 -4.11 21.20
N SER A 223 12.27 -3.20 22.10
CA SER A 223 11.82 -3.53 23.46
C SER A 223 10.48 -4.27 23.44
N ALA A 224 9.56 -3.84 22.60
CA ALA A 224 8.24 -4.49 22.43
C ALA A 224 8.34 -5.90 21.86
N ILE A 225 9.20 -6.12 20.84
CA ILE A 225 9.42 -7.45 20.26
C ILE A 225 9.95 -8.41 21.33
N LYS A 226 10.93 -7.97 22.12
CA LYS A 226 11.48 -8.78 23.23
C LYS A 226 10.45 -9.03 24.34
N ALA A 227 9.67 -8.01 24.72
CA ALA A 227 8.61 -8.14 25.73
C ALA A 227 7.49 -9.08 25.30
N ALA A 228 7.24 -9.20 24.00
CA ALA A 228 6.28 -10.17 23.42
C ALA A 228 6.87 -11.60 23.35
N GLY A 229 8.15 -11.80 23.72
CA GLY A 229 8.80 -13.10 23.72
C GLY A 229 9.41 -13.51 22.38
N TYR A 230 9.61 -12.56 21.45
CA TYR A 230 10.20 -12.80 20.15
C TYR A 230 11.62 -12.29 20.04
N GLU A 231 12.41 -12.90 19.15
CA GLU A 231 13.80 -12.52 18.86
C GLU A 231 13.85 -11.52 17.71
N PRO A 232 14.29 -10.24 17.94
CA PRO A 232 14.44 -9.28 16.86
C PRO A 232 15.41 -9.77 15.78
N GLY A 233 15.05 -9.57 14.53
CA GLY A 233 15.86 -9.98 13.38
C GLY A 233 15.67 -11.44 12.94
N LYS A 234 15.23 -12.30 13.84
CA LYS A 234 14.96 -13.71 13.53
C LYS A 234 13.48 -14.00 13.40
N ASP A 235 12.70 -13.63 14.42
CA ASP A 235 11.25 -13.84 14.42
C ASP A 235 10.53 -12.65 13.81
N VAL A 236 10.94 -11.42 14.17
CA VAL A 236 10.35 -10.17 13.73
C VAL A 236 11.44 -9.23 13.22
N LYS A 237 11.25 -8.70 12.03
CA LYS A 237 12.04 -7.64 11.43
C LYS A 237 11.25 -6.35 11.35
N ILE A 238 11.92 -5.25 11.00
CA ILE A 238 11.36 -3.91 10.92
C ILE A 238 11.33 -3.46 9.45
N GLY A 239 10.24 -2.83 9.05
CA GLY A 239 10.15 -2.01 7.84
C GLY A 239 9.94 -0.56 8.23
N MET A 240 10.39 0.36 7.40
CA MET A 240 10.15 1.80 7.56
C MET A 240 9.59 2.37 6.27
N ASP A 241 8.71 3.34 6.40
CA ASP A 241 8.39 4.32 5.37
C ASP A 241 8.89 5.68 5.83
N CYS A 242 9.88 6.20 5.10
CA CYS A 242 10.50 7.47 5.46
C CYS A 242 9.72 8.67 4.93
N ALA A 243 8.95 8.52 3.84
CA ALA A 243 8.27 9.59 3.11
C ALA A 243 9.18 10.84 2.94
N SER A 244 10.41 10.61 2.48
CA SER A 244 11.50 11.61 2.56
C SER A 244 11.25 12.86 1.73
N SER A 245 10.29 12.82 0.79
CA SER A 245 9.88 14.00 0.02
C SER A 245 9.32 15.11 0.91
N GLU A 246 8.68 14.77 2.03
CA GLU A 246 8.02 15.73 2.92
C GLU A 246 9.00 16.64 3.68
N PHE A 247 10.23 16.16 3.92
CA PHE A 247 11.28 16.94 4.58
C PHE A 247 12.48 17.23 3.66
N PHE A 248 12.36 17.02 2.35
CA PHE A 248 13.40 17.37 1.38
C PHE A 248 13.16 18.77 0.79
N LYS A 249 14.10 19.69 1.01
CA LYS A 249 14.06 21.05 0.46
C LYS A 249 15.43 21.50 -0.04
N ASN A 250 15.50 22.02 -1.25
CA ASN A 250 16.72 22.61 -1.82
C ASN A 250 17.95 21.69 -1.76
N GLY A 251 17.77 20.38 -1.99
CA GLY A 251 18.85 19.40 -1.94
C GLY A 251 19.26 18.93 -0.54
N ILE A 252 18.49 19.30 0.49
CA ILE A 252 18.75 18.98 1.90
C ILE A 252 17.54 18.24 2.48
N TYR A 253 17.80 17.17 3.20
CA TYR A 253 16.86 16.44 4.05
C TYR A 253 16.82 17.10 5.42
N ASP A 254 15.80 17.91 5.67
CA ASP A 254 15.66 18.77 6.85
C ASP A 254 14.70 18.16 7.87
N TYR A 255 15.23 17.36 8.77
CA TYR A 255 14.45 16.71 9.82
C TYR A 255 13.83 17.69 10.82
N SER A 256 14.37 18.92 10.90
CA SER A 256 13.83 19.94 11.81
C SER A 256 12.38 20.36 11.50
N ILE A 257 11.88 20.00 10.29
CA ILE A 257 10.46 20.23 9.91
C ILE A 257 9.52 19.47 10.86
N PHE A 258 9.90 18.27 11.29
CA PHE A 258 9.10 17.43 12.19
C PHE A 258 9.71 17.36 13.61
N GLU A 259 11.05 17.29 13.73
CA GLU A 259 11.75 17.06 14.99
C GLU A 259 12.13 18.38 15.71
N GLY A 260 11.79 19.54 15.12
CA GLY A 260 12.09 20.86 15.69
C GLY A 260 13.60 21.10 15.82
N GLU A 261 14.03 21.70 16.94
CA GLU A 261 15.44 22.07 17.17
C GLU A 261 16.38 20.87 17.21
N ASN A 262 15.89 19.68 17.48
CA ASN A 262 16.69 18.45 17.53
C ASN A 262 16.93 17.84 16.14
N GLY A 263 16.12 18.24 15.14
CA GLY A 263 16.18 17.70 13.79
C GLY A 263 17.45 18.11 13.05
N LYS A 264 18.18 17.13 12.55
CA LYS A 264 19.41 17.35 11.77
C LYS A 264 19.08 17.67 10.32
N LYS A 265 19.97 18.41 9.67
CA LYS A 265 19.94 18.64 8.22
C LYS A 265 21.00 17.77 7.58
N ARG A 266 20.62 17.03 6.53
CA ARG A 266 21.50 16.07 5.85
C ARG A 266 21.51 16.34 4.34
N THR A 267 22.67 16.26 3.75
CA THR A 267 22.81 16.10 2.30
C THR A 267 22.36 14.72 1.87
N ALA A 268 22.23 14.46 0.55
CA ALA A 268 21.87 13.15 0.06
C ALA A 268 22.85 12.05 0.52
N ASP A 269 24.15 12.32 0.49
CA ASP A 269 25.16 11.34 0.92
C ASP A 269 25.11 11.07 2.45
N GLU A 270 24.81 12.08 3.26
CA GLU A 270 24.60 11.94 4.71
C GLU A 270 23.29 11.20 5.02
N GLN A 271 22.23 11.42 4.23
CA GLN A 271 20.97 10.68 4.35
C GLN A 271 21.19 9.19 4.07
N ILE A 272 21.93 8.87 3.00
CA ILE A 272 22.29 7.49 2.66
C ILE A 272 23.11 6.83 3.76
N ALA A 273 24.11 7.54 4.29
CA ALA A 273 24.93 7.04 5.40
C ALA A 273 24.08 6.79 6.65
N TYR A 274 23.14 7.68 6.95
CA TYR A 274 22.23 7.52 8.09
C TYR A 274 21.32 6.29 7.93
N LEU A 275 20.73 6.09 6.74
CA LEU A 275 19.91 4.89 6.46
C LEU A 275 20.74 3.61 6.55
N GLU A 276 22.00 3.64 6.10
CA GLU A 276 22.92 2.51 6.26
C GLU A 276 23.22 2.22 7.73
N ASP A 277 23.47 3.25 8.55
CA ASP A 277 23.70 3.09 9.97
C ASP A 277 22.48 2.48 10.68
N LEU A 278 21.27 2.88 10.31
CA LEU A 278 20.06 2.29 10.86
C LEU A 278 19.93 0.79 10.53
N ILE A 279 20.20 0.37 9.29
CA ILE A 279 20.14 -1.07 8.96
C ILE A 279 21.30 -1.88 9.57
N ASN A 280 22.39 -1.25 9.94
CA ASN A 280 23.49 -1.91 10.64
C ASN A 280 23.19 -2.14 12.14
N ASN A 281 22.41 -1.24 12.75
CA ASN A 281 22.12 -1.27 14.17
C ASN A 281 20.78 -1.94 14.52
N TYR A 282 19.83 -1.96 13.59
CA TYR A 282 18.49 -2.51 13.77
C TYR A 282 18.18 -3.57 12.71
N PRO A 283 17.30 -4.52 13.00
CA PRO A 283 16.93 -5.58 12.06
C PRO A 283 15.95 -5.10 10.96
N ILE A 284 16.32 -4.00 10.31
CA ILE A 284 15.54 -3.39 9.23
C ILE A 284 15.84 -4.14 7.93
N ASP A 285 14.81 -4.61 7.24
CA ASP A 285 14.94 -5.30 5.96
C ASP A 285 14.11 -4.70 4.83
N SER A 286 13.40 -3.58 5.11
CA SER A 286 12.63 -2.84 4.10
C SER A 286 12.65 -1.35 4.45
N ILE A 287 12.98 -0.50 3.46
CA ILE A 287 12.89 0.96 3.54
C ILE A 287 12.10 1.45 2.33
N GLU A 288 10.99 2.13 2.60
CA GLU A 288 10.16 2.80 1.63
C GLU A 288 10.47 4.29 1.63
N ASP A 289 10.54 4.87 0.43
CA ASP A 289 10.81 6.29 0.17
C ASP A 289 11.93 6.90 1.00
N GLY A 290 13.05 6.16 1.09
CA GLY A 290 14.25 6.56 1.83
C GLY A 290 14.95 7.80 1.27
N MET A 291 14.66 8.17 0.01
CA MET A 291 15.05 9.41 -0.66
C MET A 291 13.83 10.10 -1.23
N SER A 292 13.93 11.41 -1.49
CA SER A 292 12.85 12.17 -2.14
C SER A 292 12.52 11.63 -3.54
N GLU A 293 11.25 11.70 -3.93
CA GLU A 293 10.74 11.35 -5.26
C GLU A 293 11.42 12.09 -6.41
N ASN A 294 12.02 13.25 -6.11
CA ASN A 294 12.76 14.06 -7.08
C ASN A 294 14.29 13.83 -7.06
N ASP A 295 14.83 13.10 -6.07
CA ASP A 295 16.27 12.84 -5.92
C ASP A 295 16.69 11.49 -6.54
N TRP A 296 16.56 11.39 -7.86
CA TRP A 296 16.91 10.17 -8.61
C TRP A 296 18.35 9.71 -8.47
N GLU A 297 19.31 10.67 -8.37
CA GLU A 297 20.71 10.34 -8.14
C GLU A 297 20.96 9.81 -6.72
N GLY A 298 20.28 10.37 -5.72
CA GLY A 298 20.27 9.84 -4.36
C GLY A 298 19.71 8.44 -4.31
N TRP A 299 18.60 8.15 -4.99
CA TRP A 299 18.02 6.82 -5.11
C TRP A 299 18.98 5.80 -5.74
N LYS A 300 19.70 6.19 -6.80
CA LYS A 300 20.72 5.35 -7.41
C LYS A 300 21.83 5.01 -6.41
N LYS A 301 22.41 6.01 -5.76
CA LYS A 301 23.46 5.83 -4.73
C LYS A 301 22.99 4.97 -3.56
N LEU A 302 21.76 5.21 -3.08
CA LEU A 302 21.16 4.41 -2.01
C LEU A 302 21.04 2.94 -2.43
N THR A 303 20.56 2.69 -3.66
CA THR A 303 20.41 1.35 -4.21
C THR A 303 21.76 0.63 -4.33
N GLU A 304 22.80 1.32 -4.81
CA GLU A 304 24.17 0.79 -4.89
C GLU A 304 24.73 0.45 -3.51
N ARG A 305 24.43 1.28 -2.50
CA ARG A 305 24.99 1.17 -1.14
C ARG A 305 24.36 0.06 -0.31
N ILE A 306 23.03 -0.02 -0.27
CA ILE A 306 22.30 -0.93 0.64
C ILE A 306 21.29 -1.87 -0.05
N GLY A 307 21.03 -1.73 -1.33
CA GLY A 307 19.99 -2.49 -2.04
C GLY A 307 20.21 -4.02 -2.09
N ASN A 308 21.42 -4.50 -1.80
CA ASN A 308 21.71 -5.93 -1.65
C ASN A 308 21.43 -6.48 -0.25
N ARG A 309 21.22 -5.61 0.76
CA ARG A 309 21.00 -5.95 2.17
C ARG A 309 19.59 -5.62 2.65
N CYS A 310 18.98 -4.60 2.06
CA CYS A 310 17.67 -4.08 2.43
C CYS A 310 16.78 -3.93 1.18
N GLN A 311 15.51 -4.28 1.30
CA GLN A 311 14.53 -4.01 0.25
C GLN A 311 14.28 -2.50 0.18
N LEU A 312 14.43 -1.91 -0.99
CA LEU A 312 14.10 -0.52 -1.25
C LEU A 312 12.79 -0.45 -2.01
N VAL A 313 11.86 0.33 -1.50
CA VAL A 313 10.52 0.53 -2.03
C VAL A 313 10.37 1.99 -2.42
N GLY A 314 9.86 2.25 -3.62
CA GLY A 314 9.55 3.59 -4.09
C GLY A 314 8.04 3.67 -4.34
N ASP A 315 7.26 4.22 -3.40
CA ASP A 315 5.85 4.52 -3.61
C ASP A 315 5.70 5.91 -4.23
N ASP A 316 6.13 6.96 -3.56
CA ASP A 316 6.13 8.32 -4.10
C ASP A 316 7.02 8.45 -5.34
N LEU A 317 8.17 7.74 -5.36
CA LEU A 317 9.09 7.74 -6.50
C LEU A 317 8.44 7.24 -7.78
N PHE A 318 7.63 6.18 -7.71
CA PHE A 318 7.06 5.54 -8.90
C PHE A 318 5.60 5.88 -9.14
N VAL A 319 4.87 6.33 -8.14
CA VAL A 319 3.44 6.73 -8.19
C VAL A 319 2.59 5.81 -9.08
N THR A 320 2.90 4.52 -9.07
CA THR A 320 2.23 3.51 -9.92
C THR A 320 2.33 3.85 -11.43
N ASN A 321 3.36 4.61 -11.85
CA ASN A 321 3.57 5.01 -13.23
C ASN A 321 4.68 4.18 -13.89
N VAL A 322 4.33 3.55 -15.04
CA VAL A 322 5.23 2.67 -15.79
C VAL A 322 6.46 3.42 -16.33
N GLU A 323 6.30 4.69 -16.70
CA GLU A 323 7.40 5.52 -17.23
C GLU A 323 8.43 5.83 -16.14
N PHE A 324 7.99 6.14 -14.92
CA PHE A 324 8.89 6.32 -13.78
C PHE A 324 9.57 5.00 -13.40
N LEU A 325 8.86 3.88 -13.45
CA LEU A 325 9.48 2.58 -13.24
C LEU A 325 10.55 2.28 -14.29
N GLU A 326 10.28 2.53 -15.58
CA GLU A 326 11.26 2.37 -16.66
C GLU A 326 12.49 3.25 -16.43
N LYS A 327 12.28 4.50 -16.02
CA LYS A 327 13.37 5.42 -15.65
C LYS A 327 14.20 4.85 -14.49
N GLY A 328 13.56 4.39 -13.41
CA GLY A 328 14.25 3.80 -12.26
C GLY A 328 15.07 2.56 -12.64
N ILE A 329 14.51 1.69 -13.48
CA ILE A 329 15.23 0.51 -14.00
C ILE A 329 16.43 0.92 -14.86
N ALA A 330 16.29 1.94 -15.71
CA ALA A 330 17.36 2.42 -16.58
C ALA A 330 18.49 3.10 -15.79
N MET A 331 18.18 3.76 -14.68
CA MET A 331 19.15 4.46 -13.83
C MET A 331 19.83 3.55 -12.82
N ALA A 332 19.16 2.48 -12.37
CA ALA A 332 19.77 1.51 -11.47
C ALA A 332 20.93 0.82 -12.21
N ALA A 333 22.18 1.13 -11.82
CA ALA A 333 23.36 0.42 -12.31
C ALA A 333 23.23 -1.10 -12.07
N PRO A 334 23.96 -1.95 -12.81
CA PRO A 334 23.74 -3.39 -12.81
C PRO A 334 24.03 -4.02 -11.44
N ILE A 335 23.02 -3.97 -10.57
CA ILE A 335 23.03 -4.77 -9.35
C ILE A 335 22.64 -6.19 -9.78
N PRO A 336 23.46 -7.21 -9.53
CA PRO A 336 23.17 -8.59 -9.98
C PRO A 336 21.83 -9.14 -9.53
N SER A 337 21.31 -8.69 -8.39
CA SER A 337 19.97 -9.04 -7.89
C SER A 337 18.85 -8.33 -8.65
N LEU A 338 19.05 -7.07 -9.03
CA LEU A 338 18.10 -6.29 -9.82
C LEU A 338 18.07 -6.77 -11.28
N SER A 339 19.22 -7.09 -11.88
CA SER A 339 19.29 -7.59 -13.26
C SER A 339 18.58 -8.94 -13.46
N LYS A 340 18.58 -9.83 -12.46
CA LYS A 340 17.77 -11.06 -12.48
C LYS A 340 16.26 -10.77 -12.41
N SER A 341 15.86 -9.72 -11.70
CA SER A 341 14.46 -9.27 -11.65
C SER A 341 14.05 -8.53 -12.91
N ILE A 342 14.96 -7.74 -13.50
CA ILE A 342 14.73 -6.93 -14.71
C ILE A 342 14.58 -7.79 -15.98
N LYS A 343 15.29 -8.91 -16.12
CA LYS A 343 15.09 -9.83 -17.26
C LYS A 343 13.67 -10.40 -17.33
N SER A 344 12.94 -10.42 -16.20
CA SER A 344 11.52 -10.76 -16.17
C SER A 344 10.60 -9.56 -16.46
N VAL A 345 11.11 -8.33 -16.47
CA VAL A 345 10.34 -7.09 -16.67
C VAL A 345 9.82 -6.94 -18.10
N HIS A 346 10.41 -7.56 -19.11
CA HIS A 346 9.81 -7.57 -20.45
C HIS A 346 8.43 -8.25 -20.46
N SER A 347 8.23 -9.25 -19.63
CA SER A 347 6.91 -9.86 -19.41
C SER A 347 6.03 -9.05 -18.46
N VAL A 348 6.63 -8.36 -17.48
CA VAL A 348 5.97 -7.42 -16.55
C VAL A 348 5.51 -6.16 -17.28
N LYS A 349 6.31 -5.58 -18.18
CA LYS A 349 5.92 -4.44 -19.01
C LYS A 349 4.65 -4.73 -19.81
N ARG A 350 4.56 -5.91 -20.41
CA ARG A 350 3.36 -6.36 -21.14
C ARG A 350 2.17 -6.60 -20.20
N TRP A 351 2.41 -7.06 -18.99
CA TRP A 351 1.40 -7.36 -17.99
C TRP A 351 0.91 -6.11 -17.24
N MET A 352 1.82 -5.17 -16.89
CA MET A 352 1.47 -3.88 -16.28
C MET A 352 0.72 -2.95 -17.24
N LEU A 353 1.08 -2.93 -18.51
CA LEU A 353 0.31 -2.23 -19.55
C LEU A 353 -1.07 -2.86 -19.78
N SER A 354 -1.28 -4.09 -19.33
CA SER A 354 -2.53 -4.82 -19.49
C SER A 354 -3.39 -4.89 -18.24
N LYS A 355 -2.83 -4.65 -17.06
CA LYS A 355 -3.55 -4.86 -15.80
C LYS A 355 -3.06 -3.83 -14.78
N TRP A 356 -3.90 -2.86 -14.44
CA TRP A 356 -3.83 -2.07 -13.24
C TRP A 356 -2.50 -1.37 -12.94
N HIS A 357 -2.53 -0.07 -12.89
CA HIS A 357 -1.50 0.72 -12.24
C HIS A 357 -1.47 0.36 -10.74
N THR A 358 -0.71 -0.61 -10.37
CA THR A 358 -0.56 -1.02 -8.98
C THR A 358 0.90 -0.91 -8.59
N ALA A 359 1.16 -0.39 -7.41
CA ALA A 359 2.43 -0.09 -6.82
C ALA A 359 3.56 -1.00 -7.27
N THR A 360 4.63 -0.38 -7.61
CA THR A 360 5.81 -1.06 -8.07
C THR A 360 6.82 -1.12 -6.96
N VAL A 361 6.91 -2.29 -6.38
CA VAL A 361 7.98 -2.64 -5.45
C VAL A 361 9.12 -3.23 -6.25
N ILE A 362 10.31 -2.66 -6.16
CA ILE A 362 11.53 -3.30 -6.64
C ILE A 362 11.91 -4.34 -5.60
N HIS A 363 11.57 -5.61 -5.87
CA HIS A 363 11.90 -6.71 -4.97
C HIS A 363 13.33 -7.20 -5.16
N SER A 364 14.12 -7.16 -4.11
CA SER A 364 15.19 -8.12 -3.88
C SER A 364 14.62 -9.40 -3.25
N ASP A 365 15.21 -10.56 -3.56
CA ASP A 365 14.71 -11.92 -3.27
C ASP A 365 14.61 -12.30 -1.77
N PHE A 366 14.15 -11.44 -0.87
CA PHE A 366 13.96 -11.77 0.53
C PHE A 366 12.52 -12.23 0.81
N SER A 367 12.23 -13.52 0.53
CA SER A 367 11.04 -14.17 1.07
C SER A 367 11.45 -15.17 2.13
N PRO A 368 11.16 -14.94 3.42
CA PRO A 368 11.53 -15.85 4.51
C PRO A 368 10.78 -17.20 4.49
N PHE A 369 9.70 -17.31 3.71
CA PHE A 369 9.00 -18.59 3.54
C PHE A 369 9.67 -19.56 2.53
N ARG A 370 10.93 -19.34 2.14
CA ARG A 370 11.72 -20.31 1.42
C ARG A 370 12.19 -21.42 2.37
N ARG A 371 11.29 -22.34 2.73
CA ARG A 371 11.71 -23.71 3.05
C ARG A 371 11.47 -24.60 1.86
N ASN A 372 12.58 -24.95 1.19
CA ASN A 372 12.77 -26.09 0.29
C ASN A 372 11.52 -26.61 -0.44
N ARG A 373 11.31 -26.14 -1.68
CA ARG A 373 10.91 -27.00 -2.82
C ARG A 373 10.84 -26.18 -4.12
N GLY A 374 11.61 -26.62 -5.12
CA GLY A 374 11.37 -26.43 -6.56
C GLY A 374 11.35 -24.99 -7.10
N ARG A 375 12.32 -24.69 -7.93
CA ARG A 375 12.44 -23.48 -8.75
C ARG A 375 11.25 -23.36 -9.70
N HIS A 376 10.32 -22.44 -9.43
CA HIS A 376 9.48 -21.72 -10.41
C HIS A 376 8.37 -20.99 -9.65
N HIS A 377 8.66 -19.79 -9.18
CA HIS A 377 7.65 -18.94 -8.54
C HIS A 377 7.27 -17.77 -9.44
N CYS A 378 5.97 -17.61 -9.65
CA CYS A 378 5.42 -16.44 -10.33
C CYS A 378 5.59 -15.19 -9.44
N ARG A 379 6.57 -14.36 -9.77
CA ARG A 379 6.93 -13.13 -9.03
C ARG A 379 5.81 -12.08 -9.02
N HIS A 380 4.87 -12.17 -9.96
CA HIS A 380 3.79 -11.21 -10.18
C HIS A 380 2.68 -11.24 -9.13
N CYS A 381 2.46 -12.39 -8.48
CA CYS A 381 1.42 -12.51 -7.45
C CYS A 381 1.77 -11.83 -6.13
N ARG A 382 3.06 -11.56 -5.87
CA ARG A 382 3.52 -11.01 -4.58
C ARG A 382 3.17 -9.55 -4.40
N CYS A 383 3.32 -8.73 -5.44
CA CYS A 383 3.05 -7.30 -5.36
C CYS A 383 1.58 -7.00 -5.10
N HIS A 384 0.69 -7.79 -5.70
CA HIS A 384 -0.76 -7.59 -5.57
C HIS A 384 -1.32 -7.99 -4.20
N GLN A 385 -0.72 -9.02 -3.57
CA GLN A 385 -1.17 -9.49 -2.27
C GLN A 385 -0.70 -8.58 -1.12
N GLN A 386 0.42 -7.89 -1.27
CA GLN A 386 0.93 -6.97 -0.23
C GLN A 386 0.05 -5.73 -0.06
N ARG A 387 -0.42 -5.09 -1.14
CA ARG A 387 -1.31 -3.92 -1.04
C ARG A 387 -2.70 -4.25 -0.48
N THR A 388 -3.27 -5.37 -0.88
CA THR A 388 -4.59 -5.78 -0.34
C THR A 388 -4.56 -6.09 1.14
N ASN A 389 -3.39 -6.38 1.72
CA ASN A 389 -3.24 -6.63 3.15
C ASN A 389 -2.91 -5.36 3.95
N GLN A 390 -2.17 -4.40 3.39
CA GLN A 390 -1.93 -3.11 4.02
C GLN A 390 -3.25 -2.34 4.20
N ASP A 391 -4.08 -2.28 3.16
CA ASP A 391 -5.41 -1.63 3.20
C ASP A 391 -6.40 -2.32 4.17
N ARG A 392 -6.20 -3.60 4.53
CA ARG A 392 -7.07 -4.30 5.48
C ARG A 392 -6.74 -4.04 6.95
N PHE A 393 -5.52 -3.61 7.26
CA PHE A 393 -5.08 -3.36 8.64
C PHE A 393 -5.31 -1.92 9.11
N SER A 394 -5.62 -1.00 8.20
CA SER A 394 -6.01 0.37 8.53
C SER A 394 -7.47 0.51 9.01
N GLU A 395 -8.29 -0.54 8.94
CA GLU A 395 -9.62 -0.51 9.56
C GLU A 395 -9.53 -0.81 11.07
N PRO A 396 -10.06 0.07 11.94
CA PRO A 396 -10.18 -0.24 13.36
C PRO A 396 -11.10 -1.45 13.56
N LEU A 397 -10.66 -2.44 14.32
CA LEU A 397 -11.48 -3.57 14.76
C LEU A 397 -12.78 -3.04 15.39
N ARG A 398 -13.92 -3.24 14.76
CA ARG A 398 -15.22 -2.95 15.36
C ARG A 398 -15.38 -3.80 16.61
N PRO A 399 -15.91 -3.25 17.72
CA PRO A 399 -16.25 -4.04 18.90
C PRO A 399 -17.31 -5.09 18.53
N HIS A 400 -17.16 -6.29 19.07
CA HIS A 400 -17.97 -7.47 18.84
C HIS A 400 -19.47 -7.18 18.84
N GLY A 401 -20.12 -7.33 17.69
CA GLY A 401 -21.54 -7.57 17.59
C GLY A 401 -21.81 -9.05 17.95
N GLU A 402 -22.72 -9.27 18.84
CA GLU A 402 -23.15 -10.58 19.33
C GLU A 402 -23.47 -11.54 18.17
N VAL A 403 -22.84 -12.70 18.21
CA VAL A 403 -23.19 -13.85 17.36
C VAL A 403 -24.45 -14.48 17.94
N GLN A 404 -25.58 -14.22 17.35
CA GLN A 404 -26.81 -15.01 17.66
C GLN A 404 -26.67 -16.41 17.05
N PRO A 405 -26.96 -17.47 17.79
CA PRO A 405 -26.90 -18.82 17.26
C PRO A 405 -28.10 -19.09 16.32
N THR A 406 -27.81 -19.42 15.07
CA THR A 406 -28.82 -19.88 14.11
C THR A 406 -29.32 -21.26 14.52
N VAL A 407 -30.58 -21.33 14.93
CA VAL A 407 -31.30 -22.60 15.22
C VAL A 407 -31.60 -23.29 13.89
N ALA A 408 -30.99 -24.44 13.70
CA ALA A 408 -31.27 -25.31 12.55
C ALA A 408 -32.63 -26.02 12.76
N HIS A 409 -33.64 -25.64 12.01
CA HIS A 409 -34.89 -26.40 11.90
C HIS A 409 -34.68 -27.68 11.10
N ARG A 410 -34.61 -28.84 11.79
CA ARG A 410 -34.82 -30.15 11.16
C ARG A 410 -36.29 -30.28 10.73
N ARG A 411 -36.53 -30.30 9.44
CA ARG A 411 -37.78 -30.85 8.92
C ARG A 411 -37.71 -32.38 8.93
N ARG A 412 -38.60 -32.98 9.69
CA ARG A 412 -38.96 -34.41 9.55
C ARG A 412 -39.97 -34.50 8.43
N THR A 413 -39.68 -35.33 7.43
CA THR A 413 -40.66 -35.85 6.48
C THR A 413 -41.25 -37.11 7.04
N GLY A 414 -42.55 -37.12 7.16
CA GLY A 414 -43.34 -38.34 7.19
C GLY A 414 -43.67 -38.79 5.77
#